data_38cbda9e4db78f09479b7ba0f57ffb48
#
_entry.id   38cbda9e4db78f09479b7ba0f57ffb48
#
_cell.length_a   1.000
_cell.length_b   1.000
_cell.length_c   1.000
_cell.angle_alpha   90.00
_cell.angle_beta   90.00
_cell.angle_gamma   90.00
#
_symmetry.space_group_name_H-M   'P 1'
#
loop_
_entity.id
_entity.type
_entity.pdbx_description
1 polymer ?
#
loop_
_entity_poly.entity_id
_entity_poly.type
_entity_poly.pdbx_seq_one_letter_code
_entity_poly.pdbx_strand_id
1 'polypeptide(L)'
;RKAGIPVKKGLSGQLCPDHYFVSNIEAVADWGKKSGLDLLISESAGLCNRCSPYISGIKAVCVIDNLSGINTPKKIGPMLKMADIVVITKGDIVSQAEREVFASRVNAVNPGAVIMHINGLTGQGSYELSTLLYSVEAGFATLKGMKLRFSMPSALCSYCLGETRIGEEHQLGNVRKIDLQ
;
A
#
# COMPACT_ATOMS: atom_id res chain seq x y z
N ARG A 1 -12.42 16.23 -0.36
CA ARG A 1 -12.62 16.88 -1.70
C ARG A 1 -12.18 18.36 -1.78
N LYS A 2 -11.44 18.88 -0.79
CA LYS A 2 -11.03 20.30 -0.82
C LYS A 2 -10.11 20.68 -1.99
N ALA A 3 -9.41 19.72 -2.60
CA ALA A 3 -8.49 19.97 -3.71
C ALA A 3 -9.04 19.54 -5.09
N GLY A 4 -10.32 19.21 -5.22
CA GLY A 4 -10.90 18.74 -6.49
C GLY A 4 -10.44 17.34 -6.94
N ILE A 5 -9.61 16.65 -6.15
CA ILE A 5 -9.10 15.33 -6.48
C ILE A 5 -10.23 14.29 -6.38
N PRO A 6 -10.46 13.48 -7.41
CA PRO A 6 -11.45 12.40 -7.36
C PRO A 6 -11.08 11.37 -6.27
N VAL A 7 -12.04 11.03 -5.42
CA VAL A 7 -11.85 10.05 -4.34
C VAL A 7 -13.00 9.07 -4.33
N LYS A 8 -12.68 7.79 -4.31
CA LYS A 8 -13.63 6.70 -4.05
C LYS A 8 -13.27 5.99 -2.74
N LYS A 9 -14.27 5.59 -1.98
CA LYS A 9 -14.10 4.86 -0.73
C LYS A 9 -14.74 3.49 -0.83
N GLY A 10 -13.97 2.46 -0.47
CA GLY A 10 -14.47 1.10 -0.31
C GLY A 10 -14.57 0.74 1.16
N LEU A 11 -15.63 0.06 1.55
CA LEU A 11 -15.83 -0.43 2.91
C LEU A 11 -15.78 -1.96 2.91
N SER A 12 -14.75 -2.51 3.52
CA SER A 12 -14.52 -3.96 3.59
C SER A 12 -15.59 -4.69 4.43
N GLY A 13 -16.27 -3.99 5.35
CA GLY A 13 -17.22 -4.59 6.26
C GLY A 13 -16.56 -5.61 7.18
N GLN A 14 -16.97 -6.86 7.10
CA GLN A 14 -16.41 -7.97 7.88
C GLN A 14 -15.16 -8.59 7.24
N LEU A 15 -14.82 -8.19 6.01
CA LEU A 15 -13.64 -8.71 5.31
C LEU A 15 -12.37 -7.99 5.77
N CYS A 16 -11.23 -8.68 5.67
CA CYS A 16 -9.92 -8.06 5.82
C CYS A 16 -9.76 -6.94 4.77
N PRO A 17 -9.30 -5.73 5.14
CA PRO A 17 -9.12 -4.63 4.20
C PRO A 17 -8.17 -4.96 3.04
N ASP A 18 -7.07 -5.66 3.29
CA ASP A 18 -6.12 -6.06 2.24
C ASP A 18 -6.75 -7.04 1.25
N HIS A 19 -7.55 -7.99 1.76
CA HIS A 19 -8.33 -8.90 0.94
C HIS A 19 -9.36 -8.16 0.08
N TYR A 20 -10.11 -7.24 0.68
CA TYR A 20 -11.07 -6.41 -0.03
C TYR A 20 -10.38 -5.56 -1.10
N PHE A 21 -9.21 -4.99 -0.80
CA PHE A 21 -8.40 -4.25 -1.74
C PHE A 21 -8.01 -5.11 -2.95
N VAL A 22 -7.38 -6.27 -2.73
CA VAL A 22 -6.92 -7.14 -3.83
C VAL A 22 -8.10 -7.60 -4.71
N SER A 23 -9.25 -7.88 -4.11
CA SER A 23 -10.45 -8.31 -4.84
C SER A 23 -11.09 -7.21 -5.69
N ASN A 24 -10.72 -5.95 -5.49
CA ASN A 24 -11.32 -4.79 -6.14
C ASN A 24 -10.33 -3.92 -6.93
N ILE A 25 -9.04 -4.20 -6.86
CA ILE A 25 -8.03 -3.29 -7.43
C ILE A 25 -8.16 -3.16 -8.95
N GLU A 26 -8.58 -4.20 -9.65
CA GLU A 26 -8.81 -4.17 -11.09
C GLU A 26 -9.95 -3.20 -11.45
N ALA A 27 -11.08 -3.29 -10.76
CA ALA A 27 -12.20 -2.35 -10.94
C ALA A 27 -11.82 -0.90 -10.60
N VAL A 28 -10.98 -0.70 -9.57
CA VAL A 28 -10.46 0.62 -9.18
C VAL A 28 -9.51 1.16 -10.27
N ALA A 29 -8.66 0.33 -10.85
CA ALA A 29 -7.78 0.72 -11.95
C ALA A 29 -8.57 1.11 -13.20
N ASP A 30 -9.60 0.36 -13.54
CA ASP A 30 -10.50 0.67 -14.65
C ASP A 30 -11.28 1.97 -14.43
N TRP A 31 -11.73 2.23 -13.21
CA TRP A 31 -12.33 3.50 -12.84
C TRP A 31 -11.35 4.67 -13.02
N GLY A 32 -10.10 4.53 -12.54
CA GLY A 32 -9.06 5.54 -12.73
C GLY A 32 -8.83 5.87 -14.20
N LYS A 33 -8.69 4.84 -15.04
CA LYS A 33 -8.51 4.97 -16.49
C LYS A 33 -9.71 5.67 -17.16
N LYS A 34 -10.94 5.25 -16.85
CA LYS A 34 -12.17 5.88 -17.38
C LYS A 34 -12.33 7.33 -16.94
N SER A 35 -11.76 7.67 -15.78
CA SER A 35 -11.77 9.04 -15.25
C SER A 35 -10.62 9.91 -15.76
N GLY A 36 -9.76 9.39 -16.64
CA GLY A 36 -8.64 10.13 -17.23
C GLY A 36 -7.56 10.50 -16.20
N LEU A 37 -7.34 9.67 -15.18
CA LEU A 37 -6.35 9.94 -14.12
C LEU A 37 -4.97 9.45 -14.54
N ASP A 38 -3.96 10.33 -14.43
CA ASP A 38 -2.56 10.00 -14.72
C ASP A 38 -1.91 9.19 -13.59
N LEU A 39 -2.39 9.37 -12.35
CA LEU A 39 -1.91 8.67 -11.16
C LEU A 39 -3.09 8.18 -10.33
N LEU A 40 -3.06 6.91 -9.97
CA LEU A 40 -4.01 6.28 -9.06
C LEU A 40 -3.28 5.84 -7.78
N ILE A 41 -3.70 6.39 -6.65
CA ILE A 41 -3.20 6.00 -5.34
C ILE A 41 -4.30 5.24 -4.60
N SER A 42 -4.00 4.00 -4.22
CA SER A 42 -4.90 3.18 -3.42
C SER A 42 -4.33 2.96 -2.04
N GLU A 43 -5.14 3.22 -1.01
CA GLU A 43 -4.80 2.99 0.38
C GLU A 43 -5.55 1.76 0.91
N SER A 44 -4.84 0.88 1.59
CA SER A 44 -5.39 -0.21 2.39
C SER A 44 -5.01 0.00 3.85
N ALA A 45 -5.87 -0.41 4.76
CA ALA A 45 -5.69 -0.16 6.20
C ALA A 45 -4.46 -0.84 6.83
N GLY A 46 -3.90 -1.86 6.19
CA GLY A 46 -2.63 -2.47 6.60
C GLY A 46 -2.57 -3.00 8.03
N LEU A 47 -3.67 -3.53 8.55
CA LEU A 47 -3.77 -3.94 9.96
C LEU A 47 -3.14 -5.30 10.28
N CYS A 48 -2.75 -6.06 9.26
CA CYS A 48 -2.24 -7.42 9.43
C CYS A 48 -0.73 -7.47 9.16
N ASN A 49 0.01 -8.09 10.05
CA ASN A 49 1.45 -8.33 9.90
C ASN A 49 1.78 -9.65 9.16
N ARG A 50 0.79 -10.31 8.56
CA ARG A 50 0.93 -11.64 7.94
C ARG A 50 0.98 -11.60 6.42
N CYS A 51 0.48 -10.55 5.79
CA CYS A 51 0.35 -10.44 4.34
C CYS A 51 0.72 -9.05 3.83
N SER A 52 0.72 -8.93 2.52
CA SER A 52 0.92 -7.66 1.83
C SER A 52 0.09 -7.66 0.54
N PRO A 53 -0.76 -6.67 0.29
CA PRO A 53 -1.55 -6.57 -0.93
C PRO A 53 -0.75 -5.99 -2.11
N TYR A 54 0.56 -5.86 -1.99
CA TYR A 54 1.41 -5.26 -3.03
C TYR A 54 1.47 -6.13 -4.28
N ILE A 55 1.32 -5.49 -5.42
CA ILE A 55 1.32 -6.11 -6.74
C ILE A 55 2.71 -5.93 -7.37
N SER A 56 3.23 -6.98 -7.99
CA SER A 56 4.50 -6.94 -8.70
C SER A 56 4.43 -5.95 -9.85
N GLY A 57 5.46 -5.11 -9.98
CA GLY A 57 5.52 -4.06 -11.00
C GLY A 57 4.78 -2.77 -10.64
N ILE A 58 3.97 -2.73 -9.57
CA ILE A 58 3.34 -1.51 -9.08
C ILE A 58 4.12 -0.98 -7.88
N LYS A 59 4.32 0.34 -7.83
CA LYS A 59 5.03 0.98 -6.73
C LYS A 59 4.30 0.77 -5.41
N ALA A 60 4.99 0.21 -4.44
CA ALA A 60 4.47 -0.12 -3.11
C ALA A 60 5.05 0.85 -2.06
N VAL A 61 4.17 1.51 -1.34
CA VAL A 61 4.53 2.46 -0.28
C VAL A 61 4.04 1.94 1.07
N CYS A 62 4.96 1.80 2.03
CA CYS A 62 4.62 1.52 3.42
C CYS A 62 4.71 2.81 4.23
N VAL A 63 3.61 3.21 4.86
CA VAL A 63 3.59 4.36 5.77
C VAL A 63 3.64 3.87 7.21
N ILE A 64 4.60 4.35 7.97
CA ILE A 64 4.81 4.00 9.38
C ILE A 64 5.10 5.28 10.17
N ASP A 65 4.67 5.35 11.42
CA ASP A 65 4.97 6.51 12.25
C ASP A 65 5.98 6.22 13.38
N ASN A 66 6.73 7.25 13.76
CA ASN A 66 7.72 7.17 14.84
C ASN A 66 7.09 6.83 16.21
N LEU A 67 5.79 7.11 16.41
CA LEU A 67 5.10 6.86 17.68
C LEU A 67 4.64 5.42 17.82
N SER A 68 4.71 4.62 16.76
CA SER A 68 4.29 3.21 16.78
C SER A 68 5.19 2.32 17.67
N GLY A 69 6.32 2.86 18.12
CA GLY A 69 7.28 2.22 18.99
C GLY A 69 8.47 1.61 18.27
N ILE A 70 9.64 1.70 18.91
CA ILE A 70 10.95 1.39 18.33
C ILE A 70 11.11 -0.05 17.80
N ASN A 71 10.29 -0.98 18.26
CA ASN A 71 10.30 -2.38 17.82
C ASN A 71 9.27 -2.69 16.70
N THR A 72 8.45 -1.71 16.34
CA THR A 72 7.40 -1.90 15.33
C THR A 72 7.94 -2.32 13.96
N PRO A 73 9.06 -1.79 13.44
CA PRO A 73 9.59 -2.24 12.16
C PRO A 73 9.78 -3.75 12.06
N LYS A 74 10.22 -4.41 13.14
CA LYS A 74 10.38 -5.88 13.19
C LYS A 74 9.05 -6.64 13.16
N LYS A 75 7.94 -6.00 13.53
CA LYS A 75 6.62 -6.64 13.68
C LYS A 75 5.71 -6.48 12.47
N ILE A 76 5.96 -5.51 11.60
CA ILE A 76 5.08 -5.22 10.44
C ILE A 76 5.13 -6.33 9.39
N GLY A 77 6.22 -7.09 9.30
CA GLY A 77 6.31 -8.24 8.40
C GLY A 77 6.31 -7.87 6.91
N PRO A 78 5.50 -8.57 6.07
CA PRO A 78 5.56 -8.41 4.60
C PRO A 78 5.28 -7.00 4.09
N MET A 79 4.41 -6.24 4.75
CA MET A 79 4.12 -4.85 4.38
C MET A 79 5.38 -3.99 4.35
N LEU A 80 6.24 -4.11 5.34
CA LEU A 80 7.50 -3.37 5.36
C LEU A 80 8.56 -4.00 4.45
N LYS A 81 8.68 -5.34 4.47
CA LYS A 81 9.71 -6.06 3.69
C LYS A 81 9.56 -5.92 2.18
N MET A 82 8.33 -5.77 1.69
CA MET A 82 8.02 -5.77 0.26
C MET A 82 7.77 -4.36 -0.30
N ALA A 83 7.90 -3.31 0.52
CA ALA A 83 7.74 -1.93 0.08
C ALA A 83 8.93 -1.46 -0.77
N ASP A 84 8.68 -0.66 -1.80
CA ASP A 84 9.71 0.06 -2.55
C ASP A 84 10.10 1.35 -1.85
N ILE A 85 9.13 1.99 -1.20
CA ILE A 85 9.29 3.24 -0.46
C ILE A 85 8.72 3.04 0.95
N VAL A 86 9.45 3.49 1.95
CA VAL A 86 8.97 3.57 3.34
C VAL A 86 8.91 5.01 3.77
N VAL A 87 7.70 5.48 4.05
CA VAL A 87 7.44 6.83 4.54
C VAL A 87 7.33 6.80 6.06
N ILE A 88 8.26 7.45 6.74
CA ILE A 88 8.24 7.59 8.20
C ILE A 88 7.63 8.95 8.54
N THR A 89 6.54 8.93 9.29
CA THR A 89 5.80 10.15 9.68
C THR A 89 5.99 10.49 11.16
N LYS A 90 5.46 11.64 11.58
CA LYS A 90 5.47 12.12 12.99
C LYS A 90 6.87 12.25 13.59
N GLY A 91 7.87 12.55 12.75
CA GLY A 91 9.22 12.80 13.23
C GLY A 91 9.39 14.12 14.01
N ASP A 92 8.43 15.03 13.90
CA ASP A 92 8.36 16.29 14.63
C ASP A 92 8.01 16.15 16.12
N ILE A 93 7.48 14.99 16.51
CA ILE A 93 7.01 14.73 17.89
C ILE A 93 8.05 13.95 18.71
N VAL A 94 9.11 13.46 18.06
CA VAL A 94 10.18 12.67 18.69
C VAL A 94 11.54 13.33 18.53
N SER A 95 12.51 12.97 19.36
CA SER A 95 13.88 13.48 19.26
C SER A 95 14.57 13.03 17.96
N GLN A 96 15.65 13.73 17.59
CA GLN A 96 16.47 13.33 16.45
C GLN A 96 17.04 11.91 16.63
N ALA A 97 17.53 11.58 17.82
CA ALA A 97 18.08 10.27 18.11
C ALA A 97 17.04 9.14 17.92
N GLU A 98 15.81 9.36 18.37
CA GLU A 98 14.71 8.40 18.17
C GLU A 98 14.39 8.21 16.68
N ARG A 99 14.37 9.28 15.89
CA ARG A 99 14.17 9.21 14.43
C ARG A 99 15.26 8.38 13.75
N GLU A 100 16.52 8.65 14.09
CA GLU A 100 17.66 7.95 13.51
C GLU A 100 17.65 6.46 13.85
N VAL A 101 17.41 6.12 15.12
CA VAL A 101 17.31 4.71 15.55
C VAL A 101 16.12 4.02 14.89
N PHE A 102 14.97 4.69 14.77
CA PHE A 102 13.79 4.13 14.11
C PHE A 102 14.06 3.87 12.62
N ALA A 103 14.63 4.85 11.91
CA ALA A 103 15.00 4.71 10.50
C ALA A 103 16.04 3.59 10.28
N SER A 104 17.03 3.47 11.16
CA SER A 104 18.00 2.37 11.14
C SER A 104 17.32 1.00 11.29
N ARG A 105 16.32 0.88 12.15
CA ARG A 105 15.54 -0.36 12.31
C ARG A 105 14.66 -0.68 11.11
N VAL A 106 14.09 0.34 10.46
CA VAL A 106 13.38 0.19 9.19
C VAL A 106 14.33 -0.34 8.12
N ASN A 107 15.50 0.30 7.97
CA ASN A 107 16.53 -0.12 7.02
C ASN A 107 17.03 -1.55 7.27
N ALA A 108 17.18 -1.96 8.52
CA ALA A 108 17.58 -3.32 8.86
C ALA A 108 16.55 -4.37 8.45
N VAL A 109 15.25 -4.01 8.36
CA VAL A 109 14.16 -4.91 7.92
C VAL A 109 14.04 -4.91 6.40
N ASN A 110 14.18 -3.76 5.75
CA ASN A 110 14.11 -3.61 4.30
C ASN A 110 15.22 -2.68 3.78
N PRO A 111 16.43 -3.19 3.57
CA PRO A 111 17.57 -2.39 3.09
C PRO A 111 17.43 -1.95 1.63
N GLY A 112 16.50 -2.53 0.88
CA GLY A 112 16.24 -2.18 -0.52
C GLY A 112 15.23 -1.04 -0.72
N ALA A 113 14.55 -0.62 0.34
CA ALA A 113 13.55 0.44 0.24
C ALA A 113 14.18 1.84 0.29
N VAL A 114 13.58 2.77 -0.44
CA VAL A 114 13.85 4.21 -0.23
C VAL A 114 13.14 4.66 1.04
N ILE A 115 13.89 5.11 2.04
CA ILE A 115 13.34 5.58 3.32
C ILE A 115 13.23 7.10 3.28
N MET A 116 12.06 7.62 3.60
CA MET A 116 11.76 9.06 3.60
C MET A 116 11.07 9.48 4.89
N HIS A 117 11.40 10.69 5.36
CA HIS A 117 10.69 11.32 6.46
C HIS A 117 9.71 12.37 5.91
N ILE A 118 8.44 12.25 6.28
CA ILE A 118 7.41 13.20 5.85
C ILE A 118 6.65 13.72 7.07
N ASN A 119 6.47 15.04 7.09
CA ASN A 119 5.55 15.68 8.02
C ASN A 119 4.21 15.94 7.31
N GLY A 120 3.18 15.17 7.65
CA GLY A 120 1.86 15.27 7.02
C GLY A 120 1.10 16.57 7.34
N LEU A 121 1.53 17.35 8.34
CA LEU A 121 0.92 18.64 8.69
C LEU A 121 1.53 19.80 7.89
N THR A 122 2.86 19.81 7.75
CA THR A 122 3.58 20.88 7.08
C THR A 122 3.81 20.62 5.60
N GLY A 123 3.70 19.37 5.16
CA GLY A 123 4.02 18.93 3.80
C GLY A 123 5.52 18.74 3.55
N GLN A 124 6.38 18.89 4.56
CA GLN A 124 7.82 18.65 4.40
C GLN A 124 8.07 17.21 3.94
N GLY A 125 8.90 17.02 2.90
CA GLY A 125 9.20 15.73 2.28
C GLY A 125 8.19 15.27 1.23
N SER A 126 7.04 15.96 1.06
CA SER A 126 6.01 15.54 0.11
C SER A 126 6.41 15.78 -1.35
N TYR A 127 7.23 16.80 -1.63
CA TYR A 127 7.74 17.06 -2.97
C TYR A 127 8.64 15.91 -3.45
N GLU A 128 9.57 15.48 -2.62
CA GLU A 128 10.49 14.37 -2.90
C GLU A 128 9.71 13.06 -3.12
N LEU A 129 8.68 12.79 -2.29
CA LEU A 129 7.80 11.64 -2.50
C LEU A 129 7.07 11.74 -3.83
N SER A 130 6.52 12.90 -4.16
CA SER A 130 5.81 13.10 -5.44
C SER A 130 6.73 12.82 -6.62
N THR A 131 7.97 13.27 -6.59
CA THR A 131 8.97 13.01 -7.63
C THR A 131 9.23 11.51 -7.80
N LEU A 132 9.37 10.76 -6.69
CA LEU A 132 9.54 9.31 -6.74
C LEU A 132 8.31 8.57 -7.28
N LEU A 133 7.11 9.08 -7.03
CA LEU A 133 5.87 8.49 -7.53
C LEU A 133 5.66 8.78 -9.03
N TYR A 134 6.01 9.99 -9.49
CA TYR A 134 5.91 10.36 -10.91
C TYR A 134 7.04 9.79 -11.78
N SER A 135 8.16 9.38 -11.21
CA SER A 135 9.25 8.73 -11.95
C SER A 135 8.96 7.29 -12.37
N VAL A 136 7.75 6.80 -12.09
CA VAL A 136 7.32 5.45 -12.52
C VAL A 136 7.10 5.46 -14.03
N GLU A 137 7.78 4.55 -14.73
CA GLU A 137 7.56 4.32 -16.16
C GLU A 137 6.09 3.98 -16.46
N ALA A 138 5.68 4.25 -17.70
CA ALA A 138 4.32 4.21 -18.20
C ALA A 138 3.45 3.13 -17.56
N GLY A 139 2.27 3.56 -17.09
CA GLY A 139 1.35 2.71 -16.37
C GLY A 139 0.87 1.51 -17.17
N PHE A 140 0.43 0.49 -16.46
CA PHE A 140 -0.08 -0.73 -17.06
C PHE A 140 -1.42 -0.49 -17.74
N ALA A 141 -1.58 -1.05 -18.94
CA ALA A 141 -2.86 -0.99 -19.65
C ALA A 141 -3.96 -1.78 -18.91
N THR A 142 -3.58 -2.82 -18.18
CA THR A 142 -4.48 -3.66 -17.38
C THR A 142 -3.69 -4.30 -16.22
N LEU A 143 -4.38 -4.60 -15.13
CA LEU A 143 -3.85 -5.38 -14.01
C LEU A 143 -4.11 -6.88 -14.15
N LYS A 144 -4.88 -7.27 -15.16
CA LYS A 144 -5.26 -8.66 -15.38
C LYS A 144 -4.04 -9.57 -15.53
N GLY A 145 -4.00 -10.64 -14.76
CA GLY A 145 -2.88 -11.60 -14.77
C GLY A 145 -1.62 -11.16 -14.02
N MET A 146 -1.58 -9.94 -13.47
CA MET A 146 -0.52 -9.52 -12.57
C MET A 146 -0.54 -10.35 -11.29
N LYS A 147 0.58 -10.35 -10.56
CA LYS A 147 0.75 -11.16 -9.36
C LYS A 147 1.03 -10.32 -8.14
N LEU A 148 0.54 -10.76 -6.99
CA LEU A 148 0.97 -10.24 -5.70
C LEU A 148 2.45 -10.55 -5.46
N ARG A 149 3.15 -9.66 -4.78
CA ARG A 149 4.54 -9.88 -4.34
C ARG A 149 4.65 -10.93 -3.24
N PHE A 150 3.56 -11.16 -2.49
CA PHE A 150 3.51 -12.05 -1.37
C PHE A 150 2.16 -12.75 -1.30
N SER A 151 2.17 -14.07 -1.07
CA SER A 151 0.93 -14.83 -0.91
C SER A 151 0.23 -14.45 0.40
N MET A 152 -1.08 -14.24 0.34
CA MET A 152 -1.87 -13.95 1.52
C MET A 152 -2.15 -15.24 2.30
N PRO A 153 -2.00 -15.26 3.62
CA PRO A 153 -2.27 -16.44 4.43
C PRO A 153 -3.78 -16.67 4.60
N SER A 154 -4.14 -17.90 4.51
CA SER A 154 -5.44 -18.57 4.64
C SER A 154 -6.67 -17.78 5.11
N ALA A 155 -7.84 -18.01 4.52
CA ALA A 155 -9.03 -18.57 5.13
C ALA A 155 -10.30 -18.59 4.28
N LEU A 156 -10.74 -17.54 3.55
CA LEU A 156 -12.11 -17.50 3.08
C LEU A 156 -12.29 -17.30 1.56
N CYS A 157 -11.21 -17.06 0.85
CA CYS A 157 -11.22 -16.88 -0.60
C CYS A 157 -9.92 -17.38 -1.23
N SER A 158 -9.85 -17.40 -2.56
CA SER A 158 -8.70 -17.87 -3.33
C SER A 158 -7.39 -17.16 -2.96
N TYR A 159 -7.40 -15.86 -2.69
CA TYR A 159 -6.21 -15.12 -2.27
C TYR A 159 -5.70 -15.58 -0.91
N CYS A 160 -6.58 -15.83 0.03
CA CYS A 160 -6.24 -16.37 1.33
C CYS A 160 -5.71 -17.81 1.24
N LEU A 161 -6.04 -18.53 0.19
CA LEU A 161 -5.54 -19.89 -0.09
C LEU A 161 -4.25 -19.90 -0.92
N GLY A 162 -3.66 -18.75 -1.17
CA GLY A 162 -2.38 -18.63 -1.85
C GLY A 162 -2.45 -18.18 -3.31
N GLU A 163 -3.64 -17.84 -3.84
CA GLU A 163 -3.74 -17.25 -5.17
C GLU A 163 -3.02 -15.89 -5.18
N THR A 164 -2.18 -15.68 -6.16
CA THR A 164 -1.42 -14.44 -6.32
C THR A 164 -1.78 -13.68 -7.60
N ARG A 165 -2.48 -14.33 -8.55
CA ARG A 165 -2.86 -13.69 -9.82
C ARG A 165 -4.01 -12.72 -9.62
N ILE A 166 -3.92 -11.57 -10.25
CA ILE A 166 -4.99 -10.56 -10.26
C ILE A 166 -5.94 -10.84 -11.43
N GLY A 167 -7.24 -10.80 -11.18
CA GLY A 167 -8.30 -11.01 -12.17
C GLY A 167 -9.55 -11.66 -11.56
N GLU A 168 -10.73 -11.34 -12.08
CA GLU A 168 -11.99 -11.90 -11.58
C GLU A 168 -12.05 -13.42 -11.68
N GLU A 169 -11.48 -13.98 -12.73
CA GLU A 169 -11.41 -15.43 -12.97
C GLU A 169 -10.63 -16.19 -11.90
N HIS A 170 -9.81 -15.51 -11.11
CA HIS A 170 -9.03 -16.10 -10.02
C HIS A 170 -9.67 -15.91 -8.64
N GLN A 171 -10.78 -15.18 -8.57
CA GLN A 171 -11.46 -14.84 -7.32
C GLN A 171 -12.50 -15.90 -6.96
N LEU A 172 -12.18 -16.76 -6.00
CA LEU A 172 -13.10 -17.77 -5.46
C LEU A 172 -13.38 -17.48 -3.98
N GLY A 173 -14.61 -17.81 -3.56
CA GLY A 173 -15.03 -17.68 -2.17
C GLY A 173 -15.70 -16.34 -1.85
N ASN A 174 -15.52 -15.85 -0.63
CA ASN A 174 -16.21 -14.66 -0.14
C ASN A 174 -15.57 -13.37 -0.66
N VAL A 175 -16.10 -12.86 -1.77
CA VAL A 175 -15.66 -11.63 -2.42
C VAL A 175 -16.76 -10.57 -2.32
N ARG A 176 -16.41 -9.36 -1.85
CA ARG A 176 -17.27 -8.19 -1.83
C ARG A 176 -16.76 -7.18 -2.85
N LYS A 177 -17.64 -6.74 -3.74
CA LYS A 177 -17.29 -5.74 -4.76
C LYS A 177 -17.47 -4.31 -4.24
N ILE A 178 -16.62 -3.41 -4.73
CA ILE A 178 -16.72 -1.98 -4.47
C ILE A 178 -17.76 -1.35 -5.39
N ASP A 179 -18.53 -0.41 -4.84
CA ASP A 179 -19.39 0.46 -5.63
C ASP A 179 -18.59 1.69 -6.07
N LEU A 180 -18.44 1.85 -7.38
CA LEU A 180 -17.68 2.94 -8.01
C LEU A 180 -18.59 3.94 -8.75
N GLN A 181 -19.91 3.83 -8.59
CA GLN A 181 -20.86 4.77 -9.18
C GLN A 181 -20.76 6.16 -8.55
#